data_7c7d6e8f9263b3f5296b33fe2fd41c75
#
_entry.id   7c7d6e8f9263b3f5296b33fe2fd41c75
#
_cell.length_a   1.000
_cell.length_b   1.000
_cell.length_c   1.000
_cell.angle_alpha   90.00
_cell.angle_beta   90.00
_cell.angle_gamma   90.00
#
_symmetry.space_group_name_H-M   'P 1'
#
loop_
_entity.id
_entity.type
_entity.pdbx_description
1 polymer ?
#
loop_
_entity_poly.entity_id
_entity_poly.type
_entity_poly.pdbx_seq_one_letter_code
_entity_poly.pdbx_strand_id
1 'polypeptide(L)'
;GNGPRHMTFNSAGSHAYLINELSGTVDVFRVNDGKFTLQQSLAADTAAAPVKGSADIHISSNGKWLLTSNRVTSNEVSIFSILSNGSLEKRSHIPVAKHPRNFSFDPNSRHVYVASRDENKIQVFSFNEADGSMKDLNRDISVKMPVCILFLPKALTVDPEARIKELGIELITPTAPIANYVKCVQTGNMVYLSGHGPDKPGGGQVLGKVGKDLTIEEGQLAARLTGISLLSTLKAQIGDLNRVKRVVKVLGLVNCEGSFAQQPAVMNGFSNLMVDVFGDRGKHARSALGAVALPNNIAVEIEMIVELYQ
;
A
#
# COMPACT_ATOMS: atom_id res chain seq x y z
N GLY A 1 -22.71 31.62 8.46
CA GLY A 1 -21.79 30.55 8.89
C GLY A 1 -20.66 30.41 7.92
N ASN A 2 -19.57 29.76 8.35
CA ASN A 2 -18.30 29.65 7.56
C ASN A 2 -18.42 28.71 6.34
N GLY A 3 -19.45 27.87 6.28
CA GLY A 3 -19.67 26.90 5.20
C GLY A 3 -18.62 25.79 5.20
N PRO A 4 -18.55 24.93 6.23
CA PRO A 4 -17.62 23.81 6.29
C PRO A 4 -17.84 22.87 5.10
N ARG A 5 -16.74 22.42 4.45
CA ARG A 5 -16.85 21.67 3.20
C ARG A 5 -16.08 20.36 3.20
N HIS A 6 -14.76 20.39 3.20
CA HIS A 6 -13.91 19.19 3.21
C HIS A 6 -12.97 19.22 4.42
N MET A 7 -12.68 18.04 4.95
CA MET A 7 -11.78 17.84 6.10
C MET A 7 -10.77 16.76 5.79
N THR A 8 -9.54 16.95 6.26
CA THR A 8 -8.46 15.94 6.21
C THR A 8 -7.79 15.83 7.57
N PHE A 9 -7.15 14.69 7.85
CA PHE A 9 -6.45 14.43 9.11
C PHE A 9 -4.96 14.23 8.85
N ASN A 10 -4.14 14.59 9.83
CA ASN A 10 -2.75 14.14 9.81
C ASN A 10 -2.68 12.60 10.02
N SER A 11 -1.56 12.00 9.67
CA SER A 11 -1.38 10.53 9.74
C SER A 11 -1.56 9.95 11.14
N ALA A 12 -1.30 10.75 12.18
CA ALA A 12 -1.47 10.34 13.59
C ALA A 12 -2.94 10.48 14.08
N GLY A 13 -3.85 11.07 13.29
CA GLY A 13 -5.22 11.36 13.71
C GLY A 13 -5.36 12.41 14.80
N SER A 14 -4.26 13.06 15.22
CA SER A 14 -4.23 14.02 16.33
C SER A 14 -4.66 15.45 15.94
N HIS A 15 -4.69 15.75 14.64
CA HIS A 15 -5.14 17.02 14.10
C HIS A 15 -6.03 16.82 12.87
N ALA A 16 -7.08 17.66 12.77
CA ALA A 16 -7.95 17.75 11.62
C ALA A 16 -7.90 19.16 11.03
N TYR A 17 -7.98 19.26 9.72
CA TYR A 17 -7.93 20.51 8.96
C TYR A 17 -9.19 20.61 8.11
N LEU A 18 -9.98 21.63 8.35
CA LEU A 18 -11.29 21.86 7.73
C LEU A 18 -11.24 23.09 6.84
N ILE A 19 -11.53 22.93 5.55
CA ILE A 19 -11.71 24.06 4.64
C ILE A 19 -13.15 24.56 4.69
N ASN A 20 -13.31 25.85 4.88
CA ASN A 20 -14.60 26.53 4.89
C ASN A 20 -14.83 27.25 3.57
N GLU A 21 -15.89 26.87 2.84
CA GLU A 21 -16.18 27.38 1.49
C GLU A 21 -16.52 28.86 1.50
N LEU A 22 -17.41 29.28 2.42
CA LEU A 22 -17.98 30.63 2.40
C LEU A 22 -17.08 31.68 3.03
N SER A 23 -16.37 31.33 4.11
CA SER A 23 -15.42 32.25 4.76
C SER A 23 -14.04 32.26 4.08
N GLY A 24 -13.70 31.25 3.30
CA GLY A 24 -12.37 31.10 2.70
C GLY A 24 -11.27 30.86 3.74
N THR A 25 -11.59 30.17 4.83
CA THR A 25 -10.64 29.87 5.92
C THR A 25 -10.35 28.39 6.03
N VAL A 26 -9.17 28.07 6.59
CA VAL A 26 -8.85 26.74 7.11
C VAL A 26 -8.90 26.79 8.63
N ASP A 27 -9.71 25.92 9.23
CA ASP A 27 -9.74 25.71 10.66
C ASP A 27 -8.92 24.48 11.03
N VAL A 28 -8.02 24.63 12.00
CA VAL A 28 -7.18 23.55 12.56
C VAL A 28 -7.77 23.11 13.89
N PHE A 29 -8.06 21.84 14.02
CA PHE A 29 -8.55 21.25 15.26
C PHE A 29 -7.52 20.28 15.83
N ARG A 30 -7.32 20.37 17.14
CA ARG A 30 -6.72 19.26 17.90
C ARG A 30 -7.79 18.19 18.10
N VAL A 31 -7.45 16.95 17.87
CA VAL A 31 -8.33 15.78 18.05
C VAL A 31 -7.80 14.94 19.20
N ASN A 32 -8.61 14.72 20.23
CA ASN A 32 -8.29 13.88 21.36
C ASN A 32 -9.56 13.14 21.81
N ASP A 33 -9.50 11.82 21.88
CA ASP A 33 -10.62 10.94 22.25
C ASP A 33 -11.93 11.27 21.50
N GLY A 34 -11.83 11.52 20.18
CA GLY A 34 -12.96 11.88 19.33
C GLY A 34 -13.50 13.29 19.52
N LYS A 35 -12.90 14.10 20.39
CA LYS A 35 -13.27 15.51 20.60
C LYS A 35 -12.41 16.43 19.76
N PHE A 36 -13.04 17.41 19.12
CA PHE A 36 -12.40 18.43 18.29
C PHE A 36 -12.33 19.75 19.08
N THR A 37 -11.13 20.27 19.25
CA THR A 37 -10.88 21.58 19.88
C THR A 37 -10.24 22.49 18.85
N LEU A 38 -10.89 23.62 18.53
CA LEU A 38 -10.34 24.60 17.60
C LEU A 38 -9.03 25.17 18.15
N GLN A 39 -7.96 25.06 17.37
CA GLN A 39 -6.63 25.53 17.72
C GLN A 39 -6.26 26.79 16.95
N GLN A 40 -6.65 26.87 15.67
CA GLN A 40 -6.28 27.96 14.76
C GLN A 40 -7.35 28.12 13.68
N SER A 41 -7.55 29.36 13.22
CA SER A 41 -8.28 29.66 11.98
C SER A 41 -7.48 30.68 11.18
N LEU A 42 -7.26 30.41 9.88
CA LEU A 42 -6.48 31.33 9.03
C LEU A 42 -7.05 31.38 7.61
N ALA A 43 -6.76 32.49 6.90
CA ALA A 43 -7.24 32.70 5.54
C ALA A 43 -6.57 31.72 4.56
N ALA A 44 -7.39 30.96 3.83
CA ALA A 44 -6.97 30.13 2.70
C ALA A 44 -7.00 30.91 1.39
N ASP A 45 -8.06 31.69 1.16
CA ASP A 45 -8.26 32.51 -0.03
C ASP A 45 -7.60 33.88 0.11
N THR A 46 -6.81 34.30 -0.88
CA THR A 46 -6.12 35.61 -0.88
C THR A 46 -7.01 36.78 -1.32
N ALA A 47 -8.14 36.51 -1.95
CA ALA A 47 -9.04 37.56 -2.43
C ALA A 47 -9.66 38.38 -1.29
N ALA A 48 -9.73 39.68 -1.47
CA ALA A 48 -10.39 40.60 -0.55
C ALA A 48 -11.93 40.69 -0.75
N ALA A 49 -12.53 39.72 -1.43
CA ALA A 49 -13.96 39.72 -1.75
C ALA A 49 -14.81 39.21 -0.59
N PRO A 50 -16.05 39.69 -0.44
CA PRO A 50 -16.97 39.24 0.62
C PRO A 50 -17.48 37.82 0.40
N VAL A 51 -17.48 37.33 -0.85
CA VAL A 51 -17.87 35.98 -1.20
C VAL A 51 -16.63 35.20 -1.56
N LYS A 52 -16.39 34.12 -0.85
CA LYS A 52 -15.29 33.18 -1.10
C LYS A 52 -15.83 31.93 -1.79
N GLY A 53 -14.94 31.05 -2.17
CA GLY A 53 -15.30 29.81 -2.83
C GLY A 53 -14.22 28.74 -2.63
N SER A 54 -13.68 28.64 -1.42
CA SER A 54 -12.71 27.59 -1.11
C SER A 54 -13.33 26.22 -1.34
N ALA A 55 -12.54 25.26 -1.86
CA ALA A 55 -13.12 24.03 -2.35
C ALA A 55 -12.50 22.77 -1.73
N ASP A 56 -11.25 22.51 -1.93
CA ASP A 56 -10.64 21.22 -1.57
C ASP A 56 -9.41 21.39 -0.69
N ILE A 57 -9.04 20.32 0.03
CA ILE A 57 -7.97 20.32 1.01
C ILE A 57 -7.30 18.94 1.07
N HIS A 58 -5.97 18.90 0.91
CA HIS A 58 -5.17 17.68 0.99
C HIS A 58 -3.83 17.92 1.68
N ILE A 59 -3.31 16.85 2.32
CA ILE A 59 -1.97 16.83 2.94
C ILE A 59 -1.03 16.04 2.03
N SER A 60 0.22 16.48 1.89
CA SER A 60 1.28 15.76 1.17
C SER A 60 1.64 14.43 1.87
N SER A 61 2.26 13.50 1.14
CA SER A 61 2.58 12.16 1.66
C SER A 61 3.52 12.18 2.87
N ASN A 62 4.41 13.17 2.95
CA ASN A 62 5.33 13.34 4.09
C ASN A 62 4.69 14.03 5.32
N GLY A 63 3.43 14.46 5.23
CA GLY A 63 2.69 15.10 6.31
C GLY A 63 3.12 16.53 6.65
N LYS A 64 4.00 17.15 5.85
CA LYS A 64 4.58 18.48 6.15
C LYS A 64 3.89 19.63 5.44
N TRP A 65 3.08 19.34 4.43
CA TRP A 65 2.43 20.35 3.61
C TRP A 65 0.93 20.12 3.53
N LEU A 66 0.17 21.20 3.60
CA LEU A 66 -1.26 21.21 3.37
C LEU A 66 -1.55 22.18 2.25
N LEU A 67 -2.32 21.74 1.27
CA LEU A 67 -2.77 22.55 0.15
C LEU A 67 -4.29 22.71 0.21
N THR A 68 -4.77 23.89 -0.29
CA THR A 68 -6.20 24.16 -0.48
C THR A 68 -6.43 24.78 -1.84
N SER A 69 -7.57 24.48 -2.48
CA SER A 69 -7.98 25.15 -3.70
C SER A 69 -9.04 26.21 -3.41
N ASN A 70 -8.90 27.37 -4.06
CA ASN A 70 -9.81 28.49 -3.95
C ASN A 70 -10.34 28.84 -5.35
N ARG A 71 -11.65 28.92 -5.48
CA ARG A 71 -12.37 29.16 -6.73
C ARG A 71 -13.25 30.41 -6.60
N VAL A 72 -13.94 30.78 -7.66
CA VAL A 72 -14.86 31.94 -7.72
C VAL A 72 -14.09 33.27 -7.75
N THR A 73 -13.35 33.59 -6.72
CA THR A 73 -12.69 34.90 -6.58
C THR A 73 -11.20 34.89 -6.92
N SER A 74 -10.42 33.93 -6.41
CA SER A 74 -8.97 33.92 -6.61
C SER A 74 -8.48 32.90 -7.64
N ASN A 75 -9.13 31.77 -7.83
CA ASN A 75 -8.69 30.66 -8.67
C ASN A 75 -7.21 30.31 -8.43
N GLU A 76 -6.92 29.80 -7.25
CA GLU A 76 -5.57 29.52 -6.80
C GLU A 76 -5.50 28.22 -5.97
N VAL A 77 -4.31 27.69 -5.82
CA VAL A 77 -3.95 26.71 -4.79
C VAL A 77 -3.09 27.41 -3.75
N SER A 78 -3.53 27.47 -2.50
CA SER A 78 -2.76 27.99 -1.38
C SER A 78 -1.97 26.86 -0.71
N ILE A 79 -0.75 27.15 -0.28
CA ILE A 79 0.23 26.19 0.25
C ILE A 79 0.60 26.60 1.67
N PHE A 80 0.49 25.65 2.60
CA PHE A 80 0.82 25.83 4.02
C PHE A 80 1.82 24.78 4.47
N SER A 81 2.77 25.18 5.32
CA SER A 81 3.55 24.21 6.10
C SER A 81 2.78 23.80 7.35
N ILE A 82 2.85 22.52 7.68
CA ILE A 82 2.32 21.95 8.94
C ILE A 82 3.47 21.94 9.95
N LEU A 83 3.30 22.66 11.05
CA LEU A 83 4.28 22.76 12.12
C LEU A 83 4.22 21.52 13.05
N SER A 84 5.22 21.32 13.88
CA SER A 84 5.32 20.18 14.80
C SER A 84 4.17 20.10 15.81
N ASN A 85 3.53 21.23 16.14
CA ASN A 85 2.36 21.31 17.01
C ASN A 85 1.03 21.16 16.23
N GLY A 86 1.07 20.86 14.92
CA GLY A 86 -0.09 20.73 14.05
C GLY A 86 -0.66 22.04 13.51
N SER A 87 -0.16 23.20 13.93
CA SER A 87 -0.57 24.51 13.39
C SER A 87 -0.10 24.68 11.95
N LEU A 88 -0.75 25.59 11.23
CA LEU A 88 -0.41 25.93 9.85
C LEU A 88 0.28 27.28 9.77
N GLU A 89 1.24 27.38 8.84
CA GLU A 89 1.83 28.63 8.41
C GLU A 89 1.67 28.77 6.90
N LYS A 90 1.01 29.84 6.42
CA LYS A 90 0.84 30.08 4.98
C LYS A 90 2.17 30.44 4.36
N ARG A 91 2.58 29.71 3.33
CA ARG A 91 3.88 29.87 2.67
C ARG A 91 3.75 30.60 1.33
N SER A 92 2.82 30.17 0.51
CA SER A 92 2.62 30.72 -0.84
C SER A 92 1.23 30.38 -1.37
N HIS A 93 0.97 30.86 -2.57
CA HIS A 93 -0.15 30.42 -3.42
C HIS A 93 0.31 30.43 -4.88
N ILE A 94 -0.37 29.67 -5.71
CA ILE A 94 -0.14 29.61 -7.15
C ILE A 94 -1.46 29.80 -7.89
N PRO A 95 -1.53 30.72 -8.89
CA PRO A 95 -2.70 30.86 -9.74
C PRO A 95 -2.91 29.59 -10.56
N VAL A 96 -4.18 29.19 -10.73
CA VAL A 96 -4.58 28.05 -11.55
C VAL A 96 -5.74 28.44 -12.47
N ALA A 97 -6.12 27.57 -13.38
CA ALA A 97 -7.24 27.79 -14.29
C ALA A 97 -8.58 27.88 -13.52
N LYS A 98 -9.61 28.44 -14.17
CA LYS A 98 -10.89 28.81 -13.54
C LYS A 98 -11.60 27.65 -12.88
N HIS A 99 -12.09 27.91 -11.68
CA HIS A 99 -12.90 27.06 -10.87
C HIS A 99 -12.19 25.72 -10.50
N PRO A 100 -11.06 25.80 -9.76
CA PRO A 100 -10.36 24.60 -9.26
C PRO A 100 -11.19 23.91 -8.16
N ARG A 101 -12.14 23.06 -8.59
CA ARG A 101 -13.12 22.44 -7.70
C ARG A 101 -12.55 21.34 -6.83
N ASN A 102 -11.53 20.65 -7.34
CA ASN A 102 -10.83 19.57 -6.69
C ASN A 102 -9.38 19.55 -7.16
N PHE A 103 -8.50 19.05 -6.34
CA PHE A 103 -7.14 18.71 -6.73
C PHE A 103 -6.70 17.43 -6.00
N SER A 104 -5.64 16.81 -6.45
CA SER A 104 -5.08 15.64 -5.77
C SER A 104 -3.57 15.59 -5.98
N PHE A 105 -2.86 15.15 -4.94
CA PHE A 105 -1.47 14.70 -5.12
C PHE A 105 -1.44 13.36 -5.86
N ASP A 106 -0.41 13.12 -6.67
CA ASP A 106 -0.08 11.77 -7.07
C ASP A 106 0.37 10.93 -5.85
N PRO A 107 0.39 9.60 -5.92
CA PRO A 107 0.70 8.74 -4.76
C PRO A 107 2.05 8.99 -4.09
N ASN A 108 2.98 9.66 -4.79
CA ASN A 108 4.32 9.99 -4.27
C ASN A 108 4.47 11.48 -3.91
N SER A 109 3.39 12.26 -4.00
CA SER A 109 3.38 13.72 -3.79
C SER A 109 4.42 14.50 -4.61
N ARG A 110 4.80 13.98 -5.79
CA ARG A 110 5.70 14.69 -6.72
C ARG A 110 4.96 15.60 -7.69
N HIS A 111 3.66 15.34 -7.87
CA HIS A 111 2.80 16.12 -8.75
C HIS A 111 1.48 16.46 -8.04
N VAL A 112 0.93 17.61 -8.41
CA VAL A 112 -0.43 18.03 -8.05
C VAL A 112 -1.24 18.19 -9.32
N TYR A 113 -2.39 17.54 -9.36
CA TYR A 113 -3.33 17.60 -10.45
C TYR A 113 -4.52 18.47 -10.02
N VAL A 114 -4.82 19.54 -10.76
CA VAL A 114 -5.86 20.51 -10.41
C VAL A 114 -6.99 20.45 -11.44
N ALA A 115 -8.19 20.03 -10.98
CA ALA A 115 -9.39 19.94 -11.81
C ALA A 115 -10.06 21.31 -11.94
N SER A 116 -9.79 22.00 -13.03
CA SER A 116 -10.31 23.31 -13.36
C SER A 116 -11.57 23.19 -14.22
N ARG A 117 -12.74 23.14 -13.54
CA ARG A 117 -14.03 22.82 -14.12
C ARG A 117 -14.39 23.70 -15.32
N ASP A 118 -14.26 25.02 -15.17
CA ASP A 118 -14.81 25.99 -16.13
C ASP A 118 -13.88 26.19 -17.35
N GLU A 119 -12.66 25.64 -17.30
CA GLU A 119 -11.75 25.59 -18.45
C GLU A 119 -11.59 24.20 -19.07
N ASN A 120 -12.38 23.22 -18.62
CA ASN A 120 -12.42 21.86 -19.18
C ASN A 120 -11.03 21.18 -19.20
N LYS A 121 -10.26 21.34 -18.13
CA LYS A 121 -8.92 20.76 -18.07
C LYS A 121 -8.49 20.38 -16.67
N ILE A 122 -7.55 19.46 -16.61
CA ILE A 122 -6.75 19.15 -15.42
C ILE A 122 -5.35 19.67 -15.68
N GLN A 123 -4.90 20.63 -14.89
CA GLN A 123 -3.52 21.12 -14.92
C GLN A 123 -2.63 20.21 -14.11
N VAL A 124 -1.38 20.03 -14.55
CA VAL A 124 -0.39 19.21 -13.86
C VAL A 124 0.78 20.07 -13.39
N PHE A 125 1.00 20.08 -12.10
CA PHE A 125 2.11 20.80 -11.46
C PHE A 125 3.13 19.82 -10.89
N SER A 126 4.42 20.17 -10.93
CA SER A 126 5.40 19.52 -10.05
C SER A 126 5.26 20.06 -8.63
N PHE A 127 5.50 19.21 -7.64
CA PHE A 127 5.53 19.58 -6.24
C PHE A 127 6.81 19.07 -5.59
N ASN A 128 7.49 19.94 -4.83
CA ASN A 128 8.70 19.61 -4.11
C ASN A 128 8.43 19.54 -2.61
N GLU A 129 8.40 18.35 -2.04
CA GLU A 129 8.15 18.13 -0.61
C GLU A 129 9.27 18.68 0.31
N ALA A 130 10.43 19.05 -0.21
CA ALA A 130 11.51 19.62 0.61
C ALA A 130 11.22 21.08 1.03
N ASP A 131 10.62 21.86 0.14
CA ASP A 131 10.40 23.31 0.33
C ASP A 131 8.95 23.76 0.08
N GLY A 132 8.06 22.87 -0.35
CA GLY A 132 6.66 23.15 -0.68
C GLY A 132 6.46 23.89 -1.98
N SER A 133 7.49 24.05 -2.82
CA SER A 133 7.37 24.74 -4.10
C SER A 133 6.51 23.94 -5.08
N MET A 134 5.70 24.67 -5.86
CA MET A 134 4.80 24.12 -6.88
C MET A 134 5.03 24.88 -8.19
N LYS A 135 5.15 24.15 -9.31
CA LYS A 135 5.43 24.73 -10.62
C LYS A 135 4.58 24.09 -11.70
N ASP A 136 3.92 24.88 -12.53
CA ASP A 136 3.17 24.40 -13.70
C ASP A 136 4.11 23.71 -14.69
N LEU A 137 3.76 22.52 -15.11
CA LEU A 137 4.49 21.73 -16.10
C LEU A 137 4.01 21.99 -17.53
N ASN A 138 2.97 22.81 -17.71
CA ASN A 138 2.31 23.05 -19.00
C ASN A 138 1.90 21.74 -19.69
N ARG A 139 1.39 20.78 -18.90
CA ARG A 139 0.93 19.46 -19.34
C ARG A 139 -0.54 19.26 -18.96
N ASP A 140 -1.41 20.04 -19.61
CA ASP A 140 -2.84 19.98 -19.35
C ASP A 140 -3.47 18.72 -19.95
N ILE A 141 -4.40 18.13 -19.22
CA ILE A 141 -5.24 17.03 -19.69
C ILE A 141 -6.62 17.60 -19.99
N SER A 142 -7.07 17.47 -21.25
CA SER A 142 -8.41 17.92 -21.65
C SER A 142 -9.48 16.98 -21.11
N VAL A 143 -10.36 17.50 -20.24
CA VAL A 143 -11.47 16.76 -19.63
C VAL A 143 -12.64 17.72 -19.45
N LYS A 144 -13.81 17.38 -20.02
CA LYS A 144 -15.01 18.23 -19.90
C LYS A 144 -15.47 18.32 -18.44
N MET A 145 -15.49 19.53 -17.89
CA MET A 145 -15.99 19.88 -16.56
C MET A 145 -15.48 18.95 -15.43
N PRO A 146 -14.17 18.77 -15.27
CA PRO A 146 -13.63 17.88 -14.23
C PRO A 146 -13.96 18.42 -12.84
N VAL A 147 -14.44 17.55 -11.94
CA VAL A 147 -14.88 17.93 -10.58
C VAL A 147 -14.29 17.07 -9.47
N CYS A 148 -13.63 15.96 -9.82
CA CYS A 148 -12.97 15.05 -8.90
C CYS A 148 -11.82 14.32 -9.59
N ILE A 149 -10.70 14.17 -8.90
CA ILE A 149 -9.53 13.39 -9.32
C ILE A 149 -9.28 12.35 -8.22
N LEU A 150 -9.26 11.08 -8.61
CA LEU A 150 -8.90 9.98 -7.73
C LEU A 150 -7.76 9.19 -8.37
N PHE A 151 -6.65 9.09 -7.67
CA PHE A 151 -5.62 8.14 -8.03
C PHE A 151 -6.00 6.77 -7.51
N LEU A 152 -6.32 5.88 -8.41
CA LEU A 152 -6.42 4.47 -8.04
C LEU A 152 -5.02 3.96 -7.74
N PRO A 153 -4.83 3.16 -6.69
CA PRO A 153 -3.59 2.41 -6.55
C PRO A 153 -3.36 1.71 -7.87
N LYS A 154 -2.11 1.76 -8.38
CA LYS A 154 -1.74 1.08 -9.63
C LYS A 154 -2.45 -0.27 -9.63
N ALA A 155 -3.40 -0.47 -10.54
CA ALA A 155 -4.19 -1.68 -10.63
C ALA A 155 -3.23 -2.84 -10.45
N LEU A 156 -3.53 -3.75 -9.55
CA LEU A 156 -2.69 -4.89 -9.23
C LEU A 156 -2.22 -5.44 -10.58
N THR A 157 -0.95 -5.17 -10.95
CA THR A 157 -0.43 -5.51 -12.28
C THR A 157 -0.48 -7.02 -12.51
N VAL A 158 -0.79 -7.75 -11.43
CA VAL A 158 -1.02 -9.19 -11.40
C VAL A 158 -2.20 -9.46 -10.48
N ASP A 159 -3.22 -10.12 -10.99
CA ASP A 159 -4.30 -10.72 -10.21
C ASP A 159 -3.87 -12.14 -9.77
N PRO A 160 -3.57 -12.38 -8.48
CA PRO A 160 -3.09 -13.68 -8.01
C PRO A 160 -4.09 -14.81 -8.26
N GLU A 161 -5.38 -14.54 -8.17
CA GLU A 161 -6.42 -15.55 -8.40
C GLU A 161 -6.49 -15.96 -9.88
N ALA A 162 -6.38 -15.01 -10.79
CA ALA A 162 -6.28 -15.27 -12.23
C ALA A 162 -4.97 -16.00 -12.56
N ARG A 163 -3.84 -15.57 -11.97
CA ARG A 163 -2.53 -16.19 -12.20
C ARG A 163 -2.47 -17.64 -11.74
N ILE A 164 -3.07 -17.97 -10.59
CA ILE A 164 -3.17 -19.36 -10.11
C ILE A 164 -3.88 -20.23 -11.15
N LYS A 165 -4.97 -19.74 -11.75
CA LYS A 165 -5.71 -20.46 -12.81
C LYS A 165 -4.87 -20.60 -14.09
N GLU A 166 -4.24 -19.51 -14.55
CA GLU A 166 -3.38 -19.50 -15.75
C GLU A 166 -2.20 -20.45 -15.62
N LEU A 167 -1.62 -20.53 -14.42
CA LEU A 167 -0.49 -21.43 -14.13
C LEU A 167 -0.91 -22.88 -13.87
N GLY A 168 -2.21 -23.18 -13.89
CA GLY A 168 -2.73 -24.51 -13.60
C GLY A 168 -2.44 -24.97 -12.17
N ILE A 169 -2.31 -24.04 -11.22
CA ILE A 169 -2.02 -24.35 -9.82
C ILE A 169 -3.32 -24.79 -9.13
N GLU A 170 -3.33 -26.03 -8.66
CA GLU A 170 -4.39 -26.56 -7.82
C GLU A 170 -4.06 -26.29 -6.35
N LEU A 171 -4.85 -25.42 -5.71
CA LEU A 171 -4.77 -25.21 -4.26
C LEU A 171 -5.37 -26.39 -3.53
N ILE A 172 -4.69 -26.83 -2.48
CA ILE A 172 -5.11 -27.99 -1.68
C ILE A 172 -5.96 -27.54 -0.47
N THR A 173 -6.76 -28.44 0.08
CA THR A 173 -7.40 -28.20 1.37
C THR A 173 -6.33 -28.21 2.47
N PRO A 174 -6.19 -27.12 3.26
CA PRO A 174 -5.18 -27.08 4.32
C PRO A 174 -5.43 -28.19 5.35
N THR A 175 -4.39 -28.94 5.70
CA THR A 175 -4.45 -29.95 6.75
C THR A 175 -4.60 -29.29 8.12
N ALA A 176 -5.33 -29.93 9.05
CA ALA A 176 -5.44 -29.45 10.44
C ALA A 176 -4.06 -29.48 11.14
N PRO A 177 -3.80 -28.57 12.10
CA PRO A 177 -2.64 -28.70 12.98
C PRO A 177 -2.70 -30.00 13.79
N ILE A 178 -1.53 -30.62 13.99
CA ILE A 178 -1.42 -31.86 14.74
C ILE A 178 -1.05 -31.67 16.22
N ALA A 179 -0.91 -30.43 16.67
CA ALA A 179 -0.54 -30.03 18.03
C ALA A 179 -1.20 -28.69 18.41
N ASN A 180 -0.90 -28.17 19.62
CA ASN A 180 -1.46 -26.91 20.13
C ASN A 180 -0.80 -25.67 19.46
N TYR A 181 -1.04 -25.51 18.16
CA TYR A 181 -0.66 -24.32 17.41
C TYR A 181 -1.68 -24.08 16.29
N VAL A 182 -1.61 -22.95 15.62
CA VAL A 182 -2.42 -22.61 14.45
C VAL A 182 -1.51 -22.38 13.25
N LYS A 183 -1.97 -22.75 12.05
CA LYS A 183 -1.18 -22.59 10.82
C LYS A 183 -1.02 -21.13 10.38
N CYS A 184 -1.87 -20.24 10.89
CA CYS A 184 -1.90 -18.86 10.47
C CYS A 184 -2.41 -17.97 11.61
N VAL A 185 -1.73 -16.84 11.85
CA VAL A 185 -2.13 -15.78 12.79
C VAL A 185 -2.11 -14.45 12.07
N GLN A 186 -3.18 -13.68 12.20
CA GLN A 186 -3.23 -12.30 11.72
C GLN A 186 -3.19 -11.32 12.90
N THR A 187 -2.34 -10.28 12.78
CA THR A 187 -2.29 -9.14 13.70
C THR A 187 -2.22 -7.85 12.89
N GLY A 188 -3.24 -7.00 13.01
CA GLY A 188 -3.39 -5.85 12.13
C GLY A 188 -3.46 -6.28 10.66
N ASN A 189 -2.57 -5.71 9.83
CA ASN A 189 -2.43 -6.06 8.41
C ASN A 189 -1.34 -7.12 8.15
N MET A 190 -0.72 -7.68 9.20
CA MET A 190 0.32 -8.71 9.06
C MET A 190 -0.26 -10.09 9.30
N VAL A 191 0.13 -11.02 8.44
CA VAL A 191 -0.25 -12.44 8.52
C VAL A 191 1.01 -13.28 8.62
N TYR A 192 1.06 -14.09 9.66
CA TYR A 192 2.15 -15.01 9.98
C TYR A 192 1.72 -16.43 9.72
N LEU A 193 2.40 -17.14 8.84
CA LEU A 193 2.16 -18.56 8.54
C LEU A 193 3.28 -19.40 9.16
N SER A 194 2.89 -20.41 9.93
CA SER A 194 3.81 -21.38 10.52
C SER A 194 4.47 -22.26 9.47
N GLY A 195 5.41 -23.11 9.88
CA GLY A 195 6.05 -24.07 9.02
C GLY A 195 5.07 -24.98 8.26
N HIS A 196 5.22 -25.05 6.95
CA HIS A 196 4.49 -25.92 6.03
C HIS A 196 5.46 -26.84 5.31
N GLY A 197 5.00 -28.07 5.05
CA GLY A 197 5.73 -29.05 4.26
C GLY A 197 5.26 -29.13 2.81
N PRO A 198 5.97 -29.95 1.98
CA PRO A 198 5.70 -30.14 0.56
C PRO A 198 4.54 -31.13 0.33
N ASP A 199 3.32 -30.71 0.66
CA ASP A 199 2.13 -31.52 0.46
C ASP A 199 1.84 -31.71 -1.04
N LYS A 200 1.54 -32.95 -1.43
CA LYS A 200 1.23 -33.31 -2.81
C LYS A 200 -0.28 -33.22 -3.07
N PRO A 201 -0.71 -32.79 -4.27
CA PRO A 201 -2.08 -33.02 -4.71
C PRO A 201 -2.39 -34.53 -4.61
N GLY A 202 -3.54 -34.87 -4.00
CA GLY A 202 -3.91 -36.27 -3.79
C GLY A 202 -3.34 -36.91 -2.52
N GLY A 203 -2.54 -36.19 -1.74
CA GLY A 203 -2.02 -36.60 -0.44
C GLY A 203 -0.57 -37.04 -0.41
N GLY A 204 -0.03 -37.14 0.80
CA GLY A 204 1.38 -37.41 1.05
C GLY A 204 2.28 -36.18 0.84
N GLN A 205 3.57 -36.36 1.13
CA GLN A 205 4.59 -35.29 1.08
C GLN A 205 5.83 -35.75 0.28
N VAL A 206 6.67 -34.80 -0.09
CA VAL A 206 8.01 -35.11 -0.61
C VAL A 206 8.96 -35.33 0.57
N LEU A 207 9.55 -36.50 0.65
CA LEU A 207 10.41 -36.93 1.77
C LEU A 207 11.84 -37.14 1.30
N GLY A 208 12.80 -36.97 2.22
CA GLY A 208 14.20 -37.24 1.97
C GLY A 208 15.10 -36.03 2.09
N LYS A 209 16.44 -36.29 2.03
CA LYS A 209 17.47 -35.25 2.12
C LYS A 209 17.92 -34.81 0.73
N VAL A 210 17.91 -33.52 0.51
CA VAL A 210 18.46 -32.94 -0.73
C VAL A 210 19.99 -33.09 -0.73
N GLY A 211 20.52 -33.52 -1.85
CA GLY A 211 21.94 -33.84 -2.03
C GLY A 211 22.31 -35.26 -1.65
N LYS A 212 21.37 -36.06 -1.13
CA LYS A 212 21.55 -37.49 -0.87
C LYS A 212 20.43 -38.32 -1.50
N ASP A 213 19.21 -38.14 -1.03
CA ASP A 213 18.03 -38.89 -1.47
C ASP A 213 17.31 -38.20 -2.62
N LEU A 214 17.49 -36.88 -2.74
CA LEU A 214 16.83 -36.00 -3.70
C LEU A 214 17.85 -35.11 -4.40
N THR A 215 17.62 -34.83 -5.69
CA THR A 215 18.38 -33.83 -6.46
C THR A 215 17.97 -32.40 -6.05
N ILE A 216 18.70 -31.39 -6.55
CA ILE A 216 18.34 -29.98 -6.34
C ILE A 216 16.99 -29.67 -6.99
N GLU A 217 16.71 -30.18 -8.17
CA GLU A 217 15.47 -30.00 -8.93
C GLU A 217 14.28 -30.60 -8.20
N GLU A 218 14.44 -31.79 -7.62
CA GLU A 218 13.41 -32.41 -6.76
C GLU A 218 13.19 -31.60 -5.47
N GLY A 219 14.25 -31.04 -4.90
CA GLY A 219 14.18 -30.10 -3.80
C GLY A 219 13.46 -28.79 -4.17
N GLN A 220 13.70 -28.25 -5.39
CA GLN A 220 12.96 -27.10 -5.91
C GLN A 220 11.46 -27.40 -6.08
N LEU A 221 11.14 -28.59 -6.59
CA LEU A 221 9.74 -29.03 -6.68
C LEU A 221 9.11 -29.13 -5.30
N ALA A 222 9.81 -29.69 -4.31
CA ALA A 222 9.34 -29.73 -2.93
C ALA A 222 9.10 -28.32 -2.37
N ALA A 223 10.02 -27.38 -2.59
CA ALA A 223 9.85 -25.99 -2.17
C ALA A 223 8.64 -25.30 -2.87
N ARG A 224 8.40 -25.59 -4.14
CA ARG A 224 7.22 -25.11 -4.88
C ARG A 224 5.93 -25.69 -4.29
N LEU A 225 5.88 -26.97 -4.00
CA LEU A 225 4.71 -27.63 -3.37
C LEU A 225 4.43 -27.05 -1.96
N THR A 226 5.49 -26.80 -1.19
CA THR A 226 5.35 -26.10 0.11
C THR A 226 4.77 -24.70 -0.08
N GLY A 227 5.15 -23.98 -1.13
CA GLY A 227 4.56 -22.69 -1.49
C GLY A 227 3.07 -22.80 -1.81
N ILE A 228 2.64 -23.85 -2.50
CA ILE A 228 1.22 -24.11 -2.79
C ILE A 228 0.46 -24.39 -1.48
N SER A 229 1.01 -25.17 -0.54
CA SER A 229 0.45 -25.42 0.77
C SER A 229 0.26 -24.13 1.57
N LEU A 230 1.26 -23.23 1.55
CA LEU A 230 1.21 -21.91 2.19
C LEU A 230 0.15 -21.01 1.55
N LEU A 231 0.07 -20.95 0.21
CA LEU A 231 -0.96 -20.18 -0.51
C LEU A 231 -2.37 -20.70 -0.19
N SER A 232 -2.54 -22.01 -0.07
CA SER A 232 -3.81 -22.65 0.28
C SER A 232 -4.27 -22.25 1.68
N THR A 233 -3.36 -22.29 2.66
CA THR A 233 -3.62 -21.85 4.04
C THR A 233 -3.91 -20.35 4.09
N LEU A 234 -3.12 -19.52 3.40
CA LEU A 234 -3.33 -18.09 3.34
C LEU A 234 -4.69 -17.75 2.75
N LYS A 235 -5.06 -18.36 1.61
CA LYS A 235 -6.38 -18.17 0.99
C LYS A 235 -7.53 -18.56 1.89
N ALA A 236 -7.42 -19.70 2.57
CA ALA A 236 -8.44 -20.13 3.54
C ALA A 236 -8.62 -19.15 4.69
N GLN A 237 -7.53 -18.49 5.13
CA GLN A 237 -7.55 -17.51 6.21
C GLN A 237 -8.13 -16.16 5.79
N ILE A 238 -7.71 -15.63 4.62
CA ILE A 238 -8.03 -14.27 4.21
C ILE A 238 -9.15 -14.18 3.15
N GLY A 239 -9.56 -15.31 2.57
CA GLY A 239 -10.64 -15.43 1.57
C GLY A 239 -10.21 -15.10 0.14
N ASP A 240 -9.45 -14.03 -0.08
CA ASP A 240 -9.03 -13.55 -1.40
C ASP A 240 -7.55 -13.16 -1.39
N LEU A 241 -6.73 -13.78 -2.26
CA LEU A 241 -5.31 -13.50 -2.40
C LEU A 241 -5.01 -12.12 -2.99
N ASN A 242 -5.99 -11.46 -3.61
CA ASN A 242 -5.87 -10.06 -4.04
C ASN A 242 -5.64 -9.10 -2.87
N ARG A 243 -6.02 -9.49 -1.65
CA ARG A 243 -5.74 -8.73 -0.43
C ARG A 243 -4.26 -8.69 -0.04
N VAL A 244 -3.42 -9.54 -0.64
CA VAL A 244 -1.98 -9.56 -0.36
C VAL A 244 -1.31 -8.32 -0.97
N LYS A 245 -0.79 -7.45 -0.11
CA LYS A 245 -0.02 -6.26 -0.50
C LYS A 245 1.41 -6.65 -0.89
N ARG A 246 2.04 -7.56 -0.13
CA ARG A 246 3.35 -8.15 -0.43
C ARG A 246 3.67 -9.36 0.43
N VAL A 247 4.50 -10.23 -0.09
CA VAL A 247 5.25 -11.20 0.74
C VAL A 247 6.42 -10.47 1.36
N VAL A 248 6.55 -10.50 2.69
CA VAL A 248 7.53 -9.70 3.43
C VAL A 248 8.79 -10.48 3.73
N LYS A 249 8.62 -11.65 4.37
CA LYS A 249 9.74 -12.49 4.83
C LYS A 249 9.40 -13.96 4.63
N VAL A 250 10.42 -14.72 4.25
CA VAL A 250 10.38 -16.18 4.13
C VAL A 250 11.58 -16.78 4.85
N LEU A 251 11.33 -17.78 5.68
CA LEU A 251 12.34 -18.68 6.23
C LEU A 251 12.14 -20.05 5.61
N GLY A 252 13.14 -20.53 4.88
CA GLY A 252 13.16 -21.88 4.28
C GLY A 252 14.22 -22.75 4.93
N LEU A 253 13.78 -23.92 5.39
CA LEU A 253 14.62 -24.97 5.94
C LEU A 253 14.68 -26.13 4.94
N VAL A 254 15.87 -26.53 4.54
CA VAL A 254 16.10 -27.64 3.62
C VAL A 254 16.69 -28.81 4.38
N ASN A 255 16.01 -29.94 4.39
CA ASN A 255 16.52 -31.20 4.93
C ASN A 255 17.68 -31.67 4.01
N CYS A 256 18.89 -31.59 4.49
CA CYS A 256 20.08 -31.91 3.65
C CYS A 256 21.23 -32.48 4.45
N GLU A 257 22.23 -33.01 3.76
CA GLU A 257 23.51 -33.41 4.35
C GLU A 257 24.32 -32.20 4.82
N GLY A 258 25.18 -32.41 5.82
CA GLY A 258 25.99 -31.32 6.43
C GLY A 258 26.93 -30.62 5.45
N SER A 259 27.31 -31.24 4.36
CA SER A 259 28.17 -30.67 3.31
C SER A 259 27.39 -29.96 2.19
N PHE A 260 26.05 -30.04 2.18
CA PHE A 260 25.24 -29.42 1.15
C PHE A 260 25.19 -27.89 1.35
N ALA A 261 25.56 -27.13 0.34
CA ALA A 261 25.68 -25.66 0.40
C ALA A 261 24.78 -24.92 -0.60
N GLN A 262 23.82 -25.63 -1.25
CA GLN A 262 22.98 -25.05 -2.29
C GLN A 262 21.51 -24.85 -1.85
N GLN A 263 21.26 -24.65 -0.56
CA GLN A 263 19.93 -24.36 -0.02
C GLN A 263 19.23 -23.17 -0.73
N PRO A 264 19.94 -22.08 -1.10
CA PRO A 264 19.33 -20.99 -1.87
C PRO A 264 18.80 -21.43 -3.23
N ALA A 265 19.47 -22.37 -3.91
CA ALA A 265 19.03 -22.92 -5.19
C ALA A 265 17.73 -23.71 -5.02
N VAL A 266 17.64 -24.56 -4.00
CA VAL A 266 16.41 -25.29 -3.65
C VAL A 266 15.24 -24.34 -3.40
N MET A 267 15.47 -23.30 -2.61
CA MET A 267 14.44 -22.32 -2.25
C MET A 267 13.97 -21.44 -3.41
N ASN A 268 14.65 -21.44 -4.56
CA ASN A 268 14.17 -20.77 -5.75
C ASN A 268 12.85 -21.34 -6.26
N GLY A 269 12.57 -22.63 -6.04
CA GLY A 269 11.26 -23.23 -6.38
C GLY A 269 10.09 -22.53 -5.70
N PHE A 270 10.23 -22.13 -4.42
CA PHE A 270 9.27 -21.33 -3.69
C PHE A 270 9.25 -19.87 -4.19
N SER A 271 10.43 -19.22 -4.25
CA SER A 271 10.51 -17.79 -4.58
C SER A 271 9.98 -17.46 -5.97
N ASN A 272 10.25 -18.33 -6.95
CA ASN A 272 9.74 -18.20 -8.31
C ASN A 272 8.19 -18.32 -8.30
N LEU A 273 7.62 -19.27 -7.57
CA LEU A 273 6.18 -19.40 -7.43
C LEU A 273 5.54 -18.10 -6.88
N MET A 274 6.15 -17.49 -5.84
CA MET A 274 5.62 -16.24 -5.29
C MET A 274 5.65 -15.10 -6.32
N VAL A 275 6.72 -15.01 -7.11
CA VAL A 275 6.83 -14.02 -8.19
C VAL A 275 5.85 -14.34 -9.33
N ASP A 276 5.69 -15.60 -9.71
CA ASP A 276 4.72 -16.03 -10.73
C ASP A 276 3.29 -15.66 -10.36
N VAL A 277 2.92 -15.80 -9.07
CA VAL A 277 1.56 -15.55 -8.57
C VAL A 277 1.32 -14.08 -8.25
N PHE A 278 2.27 -13.38 -7.61
CA PHE A 278 2.08 -12.02 -7.11
C PHE A 278 2.84 -10.94 -7.88
N GLY A 279 3.65 -11.30 -8.88
CA GLY A 279 4.56 -10.37 -9.56
C GLY A 279 5.56 -9.74 -8.60
N ASP A 280 5.79 -8.44 -8.71
CA ASP A 280 6.73 -7.71 -7.84
C ASP A 280 6.35 -7.78 -6.35
N ARG A 281 5.09 -8.00 -6.02
CA ARG A 281 4.61 -8.20 -4.64
C ARG A 281 5.08 -9.53 -4.03
N GLY A 282 5.45 -10.48 -4.85
CA GLY A 282 6.01 -11.78 -4.46
C GLY A 282 7.50 -11.74 -4.10
N LYS A 283 8.22 -10.67 -4.46
CA LYS A 283 9.64 -10.48 -4.10
C LYS A 283 9.75 -10.19 -2.60
N HIS A 284 10.51 -11.02 -1.89
CA HIS A 284 10.56 -11.05 -0.43
C HIS A 284 11.99 -11.15 0.12
N ALA A 285 12.17 -10.73 1.37
CA ALA A 285 13.39 -11.02 2.11
C ALA A 285 13.41 -12.51 2.48
N ARG A 286 14.51 -13.22 2.22
CA ARG A 286 14.61 -14.66 2.41
C ARG A 286 15.81 -15.09 3.23
N SER A 287 15.63 -16.07 4.12
CA SER A 287 16.70 -16.92 4.66
C SER A 287 16.50 -18.34 4.14
N ALA A 288 17.57 -18.98 3.69
CA ALA A 288 17.57 -20.36 3.24
C ALA A 288 18.69 -21.11 3.99
N LEU A 289 18.29 -22.04 4.85
CA LEU A 289 19.18 -22.74 5.78
C LEU A 289 19.09 -24.26 5.58
N GLY A 290 20.17 -24.98 5.88
CA GLY A 290 20.17 -26.42 5.98
C GLY A 290 19.68 -26.88 7.36
N ALA A 291 18.86 -27.91 7.40
CA ALA A 291 18.45 -28.60 8.59
C ALA A 291 18.97 -30.03 8.58
N VAL A 292 19.48 -30.51 9.72
CA VAL A 292 19.96 -31.90 9.87
C VAL A 292 18.81 -32.90 9.75
N ALA A 293 17.61 -32.50 10.24
CA ALA A 293 16.38 -33.28 10.14
C ALA A 293 15.18 -32.31 10.16
N LEU A 294 14.10 -32.70 9.49
CA LEU A 294 12.80 -32.04 9.53
C LEU A 294 11.73 -33.07 9.97
N PRO A 295 10.59 -32.63 10.54
CA PRO A 295 9.53 -33.53 10.96
C PRO A 295 9.11 -34.49 9.84
N ASN A 296 8.86 -35.72 10.16
CA ASN A 296 8.50 -36.80 9.21
C ASN A 296 9.46 -36.97 8.03
N ASN A 297 10.70 -36.49 8.15
CA ASN A 297 11.71 -36.52 7.08
C ASN A 297 11.29 -35.77 5.81
N ILE A 298 10.44 -34.70 5.92
CA ILE A 298 10.07 -33.87 4.77
C ILE A 298 11.31 -33.20 4.18
N ALA A 299 11.28 -32.95 2.86
CA ALA A 299 12.44 -32.40 2.13
C ALA A 299 12.67 -30.91 2.44
N VAL A 300 11.61 -30.14 2.67
CA VAL A 300 11.64 -28.69 2.89
C VAL A 300 10.55 -28.31 3.87
N GLU A 301 10.83 -27.33 4.73
CA GLU A 301 9.84 -26.65 5.55
C GLU A 301 9.97 -25.14 5.37
N ILE A 302 8.86 -24.41 5.19
CA ILE A 302 8.87 -22.96 4.92
C ILE A 302 7.86 -22.24 5.79
N GLU A 303 8.30 -21.12 6.36
CA GLU A 303 7.47 -20.12 7.03
C GLU A 303 7.38 -18.85 6.18
N MET A 304 6.25 -18.14 6.27
CA MET A 304 6.02 -16.94 5.48
C MET A 304 5.31 -15.86 6.28
N ILE A 305 5.74 -14.60 6.10
CA ILE A 305 5.07 -13.41 6.62
C ILE A 305 4.56 -12.58 5.45
N VAL A 306 3.29 -12.19 5.52
CA VAL A 306 2.60 -11.45 4.46
C VAL A 306 1.97 -10.18 5.03
N GLU A 307 2.02 -9.08 4.28
CA GLU A 307 1.31 -7.84 4.54
C GLU A 307 0.05 -7.77 3.65
N LEU A 308 -1.09 -7.42 4.24
CA LEU A 308 -2.34 -7.20 3.53
C LEU A 308 -2.57 -5.71 3.25
N TYR A 309 -3.37 -5.40 2.22
CA TYR A 309 -3.97 -4.08 2.08
C TYR A 309 -4.94 -3.83 3.24
N GLN A 310 -5.02 -2.56 3.67
CA GLN A 310 -5.99 -2.10 4.67
C GLN A 310 -7.37 -1.96 4.06
#